data_e33c4c7c948b1460875a94c7dbf4682c
#
_entry.id   e33c4c7c948b1460875a94c7dbf4682c
#
_cell.length_a   1.000
_cell.length_b   1.000
_cell.length_c   1.000
_cell.angle_alpha   90.00
_cell.angle_beta   90.00
_cell.angle_gamma   90.00
#
_symmetry.space_group_name_H-M   'P 1'
#
loop_
_entity.id
_entity.type
_entity.pdbx_description
1 polymer ?
#
loop_
_entity_poly.entity_id
_entity_poly.type
_entity_poly.pdbx_seq_one_letter_code
_entity_poly.pdbx_strand_id
1 'polypeptide(L)'
;MLDSAIKEQLKGLFAQLDAHYTFDIFVHPRHESRAELVDLLEEVASCSEKLSCRLQESEGLKFILLKEGEDTGITFRAVPGGHEFTSLLMAILNADGKGKNFPDEFITRRIRALRGPINLTTYLSLGCTNCPDVVQALNLMVVLNPQIRHEAVDGAVNEEEVNRMKVQAVPTVFADGEQIHVGRGNIGDLLEKLEVRYGASVSESFETKEYDVLVAGGGPAGAAAAIYSARKGLCQKEGGRFYPLYLPRSAGLCGAGISLPCPLHRNHQGGRRRGGSGASYTL
;
A
#
# COMPACT_ATOMS: atom_id res chain seq x y z
N MET A 1 -15.62 24.05 5.26
CA MET A 1 -14.74 25.08 4.66
C MET A 1 -13.33 24.88 5.16
N LEU A 2 -12.38 24.76 4.24
CA LEU A 2 -10.95 24.66 4.54
C LEU A 2 -10.44 26.05 4.94
N ASP A 3 -9.65 26.15 6.01
CA ASP A 3 -9.04 27.40 6.40
C ASP A 3 -7.93 27.82 5.42
N SER A 4 -7.51 29.08 5.49
CA SER A 4 -6.52 29.65 4.58
C SER A 4 -5.15 28.96 4.70
N ALA A 5 -4.78 28.51 5.90
CA ALA A 5 -3.49 27.83 6.13
C ALA A 5 -3.47 26.45 5.47
N ILE A 6 -4.58 25.71 5.58
CA ILE A 6 -4.74 24.41 4.89
C ILE A 6 -4.70 24.63 3.38
N LYS A 7 -5.41 25.64 2.84
CA LYS A 7 -5.39 25.94 1.39
C LYS A 7 -3.98 26.24 0.87
N GLU A 8 -3.19 27.00 1.61
CA GLU A 8 -1.79 27.27 1.22
C GLU A 8 -0.91 26.00 1.25
N GLN A 9 -1.12 25.13 2.24
CA GLN A 9 -0.43 23.84 2.27
C GLN A 9 -0.84 22.95 1.08
N LEU A 10 -2.12 22.92 0.72
CA LEU A 10 -2.62 22.17 -0.43
C LEU A 10 -2.06 22.70 -1.75
N LYS A 11 -1.97 24.03 -1.93
CA LYS A 11 -1.33 24.62 -3.11
C LYS A 11 0.12 24.15 -3.25
N GLY A 12 0.89 24.17 -2.17
CA GLY A 12 2.25 23.66 -2.16
C GLY A 12 2.33 22.17 -2.47
N LEU A 13 1.38 21.39 -1.93
CA LEU A 13 1.31 19.96 -2.16
C LEU A 13 0.97 19.61 -3.62
N PHE A 14 0.01 20.30 -4.22
CA PHE A 14 -0.47 20.07 -5.58
C PHE A 14 0.36 20.76 -6.67
N ALA A 15 1.27 21.67 -6.31
CA ALA A 15 2.19 22.29 -7.27
C ALA A 15 3.11 21.26 -7.98
N GLN A 16 3.29 20.07 -7.37
CA GLN A 16 4.10 18.99 -7.93
C GLN A 16 3.34 18.04 -8.87
N LEU A 17 2.01 18.21 -9.03
CA LEU A 17 1.23 17.34 -9.90
C LEU A 17 1.63 17.52 -11.38
N ASP A 18 1.80 16.40 -12.08
CA ASP A 18 2.09 16.37 -13.51
C ASP A 18 0.81 16.24 -14.33
N ALA A 19 -0.14 15.41 -13.91
CA ALA A 19 -1.39 15.13 -14.60
C ALA A 19 -2.56 16.00 -14.12
N HIS A 20 -3.63 16.08 -14.93
CA HIS A 20 -4.90 16.68 -14.54
C HIS A 20 -5.82 15.64 -13.90
N TYR A 21 -6.49 16.04 -12.81
CA TYR A 21 -7.45 15.22 -12.11
C TYR A 21 -8.82 15.87 -12.07
N THR A 22 -9.85 15.06 -12.18
CA THR A 22 -11.24 15.51 -12.09
C THR A 22 -11.96 14.70 -11.01
N PHE A 23 -12.58 15.36 -10.07
CA PHE A 23 -13.58 14.76 -9.18
C PHE A 23 -14.90 14.66 -9.96
N ASP A 24 -15.22 13.48 -10.44
CA ASP A 24 -16.48 13.22 -11.14
C ASP A 24 -17.55 12.87 -10.13
N ILE A 25 -18.35 13.87 -9.76
CA ILE A 25 -19.29 13.84 -8.62
C ILE A 25 -20.66 13.41 -9.12
N PHE A 26 -21.19 12.36 -8.54
CA PHE A 26 -22.54 11.84 -8.78
C PHE A 26 -23.34 11.94 -7.50
N VAL A 27 -24.33 12.82 -7.45
CA VAL A 27 -25.12 13.03 -6.24
C VAL A 27 -26.56 13.39 -6.54
N HIS A 28 -27.47 12.83 -5.74
CA HIS A 28 -28.90 13.17 -5.83
C HIS A 28 -29.12 14.65 -5.44
N PRO A 29 -29.96 15.41 -6.20
CA PRO A 29 -30.16 16.84 -5.96
C PRO A 29 -30.63 17.18 -4.53
N ARG A 30 -31.34 16.27 -3.88
CA ARG A 30 -31.87 16.43 -2.53
C ARG A 30 -31.08 15.67 -1.46
N HIS A 31 -29.90 15.13 -1.79
CA HIS A 31 -29.08 14.44 -0.79
C HIS A 31 -28.61 15.43 0.28
N GLU A 32 -28.77 15.08 1.55
CA GLU A 32 -28.44 15.96 2.69
C GLU A 32 -26.98 16.41 2.70
N SER A 33 -26.04 15.53 2.38
CA SER A 33 -24.61 15.80 2.35
C SER A 33 -24.14 16.35 0.98
N ARG A 34 -25.05 16.69 0.04
CA ARG A 34 -24.66 17.17 -1.29
C ARG A 34 -23.83 18.44 -1.24
N ALA A 35 -24.30 19.42 -0.47
CA ALA A 35 -23.61 20.70 -0.35
C ALA A 35 -22.22 20.51 0.27
N GLU A 36 -22.12 19.73 1.32
CA GLU A 36 -20.87 19.48 2.02
C GLU A 36 -19.83 18.79 1.10
N LEU A 37 -20.26 17.77 0.32
CA LEU A 37 -19.37 17.09 -0.64
C LEU A 37 -18.89 18.03 -1.73
N VAL A 38 -19.80 18.77 -2.36
CA VAL A 38 -19.47 19.67 -3.50
C VAL A 38 -18.56 20.78 -3.01
N ASP A 39 -18.90 21.44 -1.91
CA ASP A 39 -18.10 22.53 -1.35
C ASP A 39 -16.67 22.05 -0.99
N LEU A 40 -16.54 20.88 -0.35
CA LEU A 40 -15.23 20.31 -0.01
C LEU A 40 -14.39 20.07 -1.25
N LEU A 41 -14.94 19.41 -2.26
CA LEU A 41 -14.18 19.03 -3.47
C LEU A 41 -13.86 20.26 -4.32
N GLU A 42 -14.75 21.26 -4.40
CA GLU A 42 -14.48 22.53 -5.08
C GLU A 42 -13.41 23.34 -4.36
N GLU A 43 -13.43 23.36 -3.01
CA GLU A 43 -12.37 24.00 -2.22
C GLU A 43 -11.00 23.34 -2.45
N VAL A 44 -10.95 22.01 -2.50
CA VAL A 44 -9.71 21.24 -2.81
C VAL A 44 -9.28 21.54 -4.25
N ALA A 45 -10.20 21.50 -5.20
CA ALA A 45 -9.90 21.77 -6.60
C ALA A 45 -9.38 23.21 -6.82
N SER A 46 -9.90 24.18 -6.06
CA SER A 46 -9.44 25.58 -6.15
C SER A 46 -7.96 25.77 -5.76
N CYS A 47 -7.33 24.77 -5.16
CA CYS A 47 -5.93 24.84 -4.75
C CYS A 47 -4.93 24.50 -5.87
N SER A 48 -5.39 24.08 -7.07
CA SER A 48 -4.51 23.76 -8.19
C SER A 48 -5.27 23.85 -9.54
N GLU A 49 -4.63 24.40 -10.56
CA GLU A 49 -5.15 24.36 -11.94
C GLU A 49 -5.20 22.93 -12.52
N LYS A 50 -4.55 21.98 -11.87
CA LYS A 50 -4.56 20.55 -12.25
C LYS A 50 -5.76 19.79 -11.70
N LEU A 51 -6.58 20.43 -10.87
CA LEU A 51 -7.75 19.82 -10.24
C LEU A 51 -9.03 20.49 -10.74
N SER A 52 -10.06 19.70 -10.97
CA SER A 52 -11.38 20.18 -11.40
C SER A 52 -12.51 19.32 -10.80
N CYS A 53 -13.72 19.85 -10.81
CA CYS A 53 -14.93 19.13 -10.45
C CYS A 53 -15.86 19.04 -11.65
N ARG A 54 -16.53 17.89 -11.79
CA ARG A 54 -17.63 17.67 -12.71
C ARG A 54 -18.82 17.14 -11.91
N LEU A 55 -19.92 17.89 -11.88
CA LEU A 55 -21.10 17.53 -11.12
C LEU A 55 -22.15 16.88 -12.02
N GLN A 56 -22.67 15.73 -11.62
CA GLN A 56 -23.73 15.00 -12.31
C GLN A 56 -24.84 14.62 -11.33
N GLU A 57 -26.08 14.58 -11.80
CA GLU A 57 -27.20 14.10 -11.01
C GLU A 57 -27.26 12.57 -11.07
N SER A 58 -27.46 11.93 -9.93
CA SER A 58 -27.52 10.47 -9.78
C SER A 58 -28.27 10.09 -8.51
N GLU A 59 -28.57 8.81 -8.36
CA GLU A 59 -29.02 8.26 -7.08
C GLU A 59 -27.84 8.18 -6.09
N GLY A 60 -28.11 8.51 -4.82
CA GLY A 60 -27.13 8.45 -3.74
C GLY A 60 -26.06 9.54 -3.78
N LEU A 61 -24.85 9.23 -3.28
CA LEU A 61 -23.72 10.14 -3.18
C LEU A 61 -22.42 9.39 -3.44
N LYS A 62 -21.66 9.80 -4.45
CA LYS A 62 -20.30 9.32 -4.72
C LYS A 62 -19.51 10.29 -5.58
N PHE A 63 -18.20 10.14 -5.58
CA PHE A 63 -17.36 10.67 -6.65
C PHE A 63 -16.28 9.67 -7.05
N ILE A 64 -15.85 9.77 -8.30
CA ILE A 64 -14.79 8.97 -8.90
C ILE A 64 -13.61 9.90 -9.16
N LEU A 65 -12.41 9.47 -8.84
CA LEU A 65 -11.20 10.19 -9.20
C LEU A 65 -10.83 9.82 -10.64
N LEU A 66 -10.85 10.81 -11.55
CA LEU A 66 -10.36 10.64 -12.90
C LEU A 66 -8.97 11.23 -13.02
N LYS A 67 -8.11 10.60 -13.84
CA LYS A 67 -6.80 11.10 -14.26
C LYS A 67 -6.80 11.27 -15.78
N GLU A 68 -6.53 12.47 -16.27
CA GLU A 68 -6.59 12.81 -17.71
C GLU A 68 -7.91 12.38 -18.37
N GLY A 69 -9.01 12.41 -17.61
CA GLY A 69 -10.35 11.99 -18.04
C GLY A 69 -10.65 10.50 -17.90
N GLU A 70 -9.66 9.67 -17.60
CA GLU A 70 -9.81 8.22 -17.42
C GLU A 70 -10.05 7.85 -15.95
N ASP A 71 -10.92 6.85 -15.73
CA ASP A 71 -11.25 6.35 -14.39
C ASP A 71 -10.03 5.64 -13.75
N THR A 72 -9.55 6.17 -12.63
CA THR A 72 -8.44 5.56 -11.88
C THR A 72 -8.81 4.26 -11.18
N GLY A 73 -10.09 3.94 -11.04
CA GLY A 73 -10.61 2.84 -10.23
C GLY A 73 -10.79 3.18 -8.74
N ILE A 74 -10.57 4.44 -8.35
CA ILE A 74 -10.75 4.92 -6.97
C ILE A 74 -12.07 5.69 -6.87
N THR A 75 -12.96 5.21 -6.01
CA THR A 75 -14.28 5.79 -5.76
C THR A 75 -14.47 6.07 -4.27
N PHE A 76 -15.10 7.18 -3.95
CA PHE A 76 -15.54 7.49 -2.60
C PHE A 76 -17.06 7.66 -2.57
N ARG A 77 -17.72 6.91 -1.72
CA ARG A 77 -19.12 7.08 -1.33
C ARG A 77 -19.18 7.67 0.08
N ALA A 78 -18.56 8.81 0.22
CA ALA A 78 -18.33 9.54 1.45
C ALA A 78 -18.11 11.02 1.15
N VAL A 79 -18.29 11.87 2.15
CA VAL A 79 -17.68 13.19 2.19
C VAL A 79 -16.33 13.01 2.89
N PRO A 80 -15.18 12.99 2.19
CA PRO A 80 -13.89 12.60 2.75
C PRO A 80 -13.30 13.69 3.64
N GLY A 81 -13.99 13.99 4.72
CA GLY A 81 -13.57 14.90 5.81
C GLY A 81 -12.89 14.15 6.95
N GLY A 82 -12.62 14.84 8.05
CA GLY A 82 -12.02 14.26 9.25
C GLY A 82 -10.72 13.49 8.94
N HIS A 83 -10.64 12.26 9.42
CA HIS A 83 -9.46 11.41 9.20
C HIS A 83 -9.28 10.98 7.74
N GLU A 84 -10.38 10.89 6.96
CA GLU A 84 -10.32 10.48 5.55
C GLU A 84 -9.90 11.60 4.59
N PHE A 85 -9.78 12.84 5.05
CA PHE A 85 -9.25 13.92 4.22
C PHE A 85 -7.85 13.60 3.70
N THR A 86 -7.00 13.00 4.54
CA THR A 86 -5.68 12.53 4.11
C THR A 86 -5.75 11.43 3.07
N SER A 87 -6.77 10.55 3.13
CA SER A 87 -6.95 9.49 2.13
C SER A 87 -7.31 10.05 0.75
N LEU A 88 -8.09 11.13 0.69
CA LEU A 88 -8.36 11.87 -0.54
C LEU A 88 -7.07 12.46 -1.13
N LEU A 89 -6.27 13.15 -0.31
CA LEU A 89 -5.02 13.76 -0.77
C LEU A 89 -4.03 12.70 -1.26
N MET A 90 -3.89 11.61 -0.53
CA MET A 90 -3.00 10.52 -0.91
C MET A 90 -3.47 9.77 -2.16
N ALA A 91 -4.78 9.68 -2.40
CA ALA A 91 -5.31 9.10 -3.64
C ALA A 91 -4.83 9.89 -4.86
N ILE A 92 -4.89 11.22 -4.83
CA ILE A 92 -4.42 12.10 -5.91
C ILE A 92 -2.90 11.96 -6.10
N LEU A 93 -2.14 12.10 -5.01
CA LEU A 93 -0.67 12.06 -5.07
C LEU A 93 -0.13 10.70 -5.52
N ASN A 94 -0.72 9.62 -5.04
CA ASN A 94 -0.32 8.26 -5.46
C ASN A 94 -0.66 8.02 -6.92
N ALA A 95 -1.83 8.45 -7.39
CA ALA A 95 -2.21 8.34 -8.80
C ALA A 95 -1.26 9.13 -9.72
N ASP A 96 -0.66 10.23 -9.22
CA ASP A 96 0.36 11.03 -9.93
C ASP A 96 1.79 10.48 -9.78
N GLY A 97 1.98 9.47 -8.94
CA GLY A 97 3.31 8.93 -8.63
C GLY A 97 4.13 9.79 -7.67
N LYS A 98 3.52 10.81 -7.05
CA LYS A 98 4.18 11.75 -6.12
C LYS A 98 3.99 11.37 -4.65
N GLY A 99 3.24 10.32 -4.37
CA GLY A 99 3.08 9.80 -3.00
C GLY A 99 4.39 9.28 -2.43
N LYS A 100 4.53 9.38 -1.10
CA LYS A 100 5.76 8.96 -0.39
C LYS A 100 5.65 7.57 0.26
N ASN A 101 4.48 6.94 0.16
CA ASN A 101 4.15 5.68 0.83
C ASN A 101 4.13 4.46 -0.12
N PHE A 102 4.81 4.55 -1.26
CA PHE A 102 4.94 3.41 -2.16
C PHE A 102 5.70 2.28 -1.48
N PRO A 103 5.22 1.04 -1.58
CA PRO A 103 5.92 -0.12 -1.04
C PRO A 103 7.20 -0.41 -1.84
N ASP A 104 8.03 -1.26 -1.29
CA ASP A 104 9.20 -1.76 -1.99
C ASP A 104 8.83 -2.55 -3.26
N GLU A 105 9.83 -2.84 -4.08
CA GLU A 105 9.65 -3.54 -5.35
C GLU A 105 9.11 -4.96 -5.17
N PHE A 106 9.41 -5.62 -4.05
CA PHE A 106 8.92 -6.96 -3.76
C PHE A 106 7.39 -6.94 -3.56
N ILE A 107 6.89 -6.05 -2.71
CA ILE A 107 5.44 -5.87 -2.49
C ILE A 107 4.75 -5.37 -3.76
N THR A 108 5.37 -4.43 -4.48
CA THR A 108 4.83 -3.89 -5.74
C THR A 108 4.61 -5.00 -6.77
N ARG A 109 5.56 -5.90 -6.96
CA ARG A 109 5.43 -7.04 -7.89
C ARG A 109 4.31 -8.00 -7.49
N ARG A 110 4.16 -8.28 -6.20
CA ARG A 110 3.07 -9.12 -5.68
C ARG A 110 1.70 -8.51 -5.96
N ILE A 111 1.55 -7.19 -5.74
CA ILE A 111 0.30 -6.46 -6.07
C ILE A 111 0.01 -6.55 -7.57
N ARG A 112 1.00 -6.33 -8.43
CA ARG A 112 0.86 -6.44 -9.90
C ARG A 112 0.55 -7.85 -10.39
N ALA A 113 0.91 -8.86 -9.61
CA ALA A 113 0.64 -10.26 -9.94
C ALA A 113 -0.80 -10.72 -9.60
N LEU A 114 -1.57 -9.94 -8.83
CA LEU A 114 -2.97 -10.24 -8.58
C LEU A 114 -3.77 -10.18 -9.88
N ARG A 115 -4.65 -11.18 -10.08
CA ARG A 115 -5.46 -11.31 -11.30
C ARG A 115 -6.89 -10.89 -11.03
N GLY A 116 -7.35 -9.89 -11.78
CA GLY A 116 -8.69 -9.34 -11.67
C GLY A 116 -9.65 -9.82 -12.77
N PRO A 117 -10.81 -9.19 -12.81
CA PRO A 117 -11.18 -7.97 -12.08
C PRO A 117 -11.39 -8.20 -10.58
N ILE A 118 -10.93 -7.28 -9.75
CA ILE A 118 -11.06 -7.31 -8.28
C ILE A 118 -11.78 -6.05 -7.84
N ASN A 119 -12.96 -6.20 -7.22
CA ASN A 119 -13.72 -5.07 -6.70
C ASN A 119 -13.65 -5.08 -5.17
N LEU A 120 -13.02 -4.06 -4.62
CA LEU A 120 -12.85 -3.88 -3.18
C LEU A 120 -13.81 -2.81 -2.68
N THR A 121 -14.46 -3.08 -1.56
CA THR A 121 -15.30 -2.11 -0.85
C THR A 121 -14.83 -2.04 0.60
N THR A 122 -14.50 -0.83 1.07
CA THR A 122 -14.14 -0.59 2.47
C THR A 122 -15.24 0.24 3.13
N TYR A 123 -15.92 -0.35 4.10
CA TYR A 123 -16.81 0.40 4.99
C TYR A 123 -15.98 1.08 6.07
N LEU A 124 -16.20 2.37 6.22
CA LEU A 124 -15.45 3.25 7.11
C LEU A 124 -16.37 4.16 7.93
N SER A 125 -15.79 4.89 8.85
CA SER A 125 -16.41 6.03 9.54
C SER A 125 -15.40 7.18 9.58
N LEU A 126 -15.85 8.38 9.34
CA LEU A 126 -14.99 9.58 9.34
C LEU A 126 -14.30 9.85 10.70
N GLY A 127 -14.86 9.35 11.80
CA GLY A 127 -14.26 9.40 13.13
C GLY A 127 -13.29 8.25 13.45
N CYS A 128 -13.10 7.28 12.56
CA CYS A 128 -12.26 6.13 12.79
C CYS A 128 -10.79 6.44 12.49
N THR A 129 -9.91 6.29 13.48
CA THR A 129 -8.47 6.59 13.34
C THR A 129 -7.68 5.51 12.57
N ASN A 130 -8.23 4.30 12.44
CA ASN A 130 -7.58 3.19 11.73
C ASN A 130 -8.07 3.04 10.28
N CYS A 131 -9.17 3.69 9.91
CA CYS A 131 -9.74 3.59 8.58
C CYS A 131 -8.82 4.13 7.48
N PRO A 132 -8.14 5.28 7.66
CA PRO A 132 -7.25 5.83 6.63
C PRO A 132 -6.10 4.89 6.24
N ASP A 133 -5.52 4.14 7.18
CA ASP A 133 -4.44 3.20 6.88
C ASP A 133 -4.88 2.14 5.86
N VAL A 134 -6.10 1.62 6.03
CA VAL A 134 -6.68 0.60 5.14
C VAL A 134 -7.09 1.20 3.80
N VAL A 135 -7.80 2.34 3.82
CA VAL A 135 -8.27 3.02 2.59
C VAL A 135 -7.08 3.41 1.71
N GLN A 136 -6.04 4.03 2.29
CA GLN A 136 -4.85 4.43 1.56
C GLN A 136 -4.08 3.24 0.99
N ALA A 137 -3.96 2.15 1.76
CA ALA A 137 -3.30 0.94 1.29
C ALA A 137 -4.03 0.33 0.08
N LEU A 138 -5.37 0.25 0.12
CA LEU A 138 -6.15 -0.29 -0.99
C LEU A 138 -6.17 0.64 -2.21
N ASN A 139 -6.30 1.96 -2.00
CA ASN A 139 -6.15 2.94 -3.09
C ASN A 139 -4.78 2.85 -3.77
N LEU A 140 -3.72 2.60 -3.01
CA LEU A 140 -2.39 2.41 -3.56
C LEU A 140 -2.29 1.12 -4.38
N MET A 141 -2.95 0.04 -3.95
CA MET A 141 -3.04 -1.19 -4.75
C MET A 141 -3.75 -0.96 -6.08
N VAL A 142 -4.82 -0.14 -6.11
CA VAL A 142 -5.51 0.27 -7.36
C VAL A 142 -4.53 0.97 -8.30
N VAL A 143 -3.74 1.92 -7.79
CA VAL A 143 -2.74 2.64 -8.60
C VAL A 143 -1.68 1.69 -9.19
N LEU A 144 -1.29 0.65 -8.44
CA LEU A 144 -0.26 -0.31 -8.84
C LEU A 144 -0.77 -1.41 -9.77
N ASN A 145 -2.08 -1.72 -9.74
CA ASN A 145 -2.69 -2.76 -10.54
C ASN A 145 -4.07 -2.32 -11.09
N PRO A 146 -4.18 -2.02 -12.40
CA PRO A 146 -5.41 -1.51 -13.01
C PRO A 146 -6.57 -2.51 -13.04
N GLN A 147 -6.35 -3.77 -12.65
CA GLN A 147 -7.41 -4.77 -12.51
C GLN A 147 -8.13 -4.67 -11.16
N ILE A 148 -7.66 -3.83 -10.24
CA ILE A 148 -8.26 -3.59 -8.94
C ILE A 148 -9.04 -2.28 -8.99
N ARG A 149 -10.25 -2.31 -8.42
CA ARG A 149 -11.08 -1.15 -8.14
C ARG A 149 -11.35 -1.08 -6.64
N HIS A 150 -11.41 0.11 -6.08
CA HIS A 150 -11.68 0.29 -4.68
C HIS A 150 -12.73 1.39 -4.45
N GLU A 151 -13.71 1.05 -3.63
CA GLU A 151 -14.77 1.96 -3.19
C GLU A 151 -14.70 2.13 -1.67
N ALA A 152 -14.50 3.37 -1.22
CA ALA A 152 -14.50 3.75 0.19
C ALA A 152 -15.89 4.27 0.56
N VAL A 153 -16.59 3.60 1.48
CA VAL A 153 -18.00 3.81 1.80
C VAL A 153 -18.15 4.27 3.24
N ASP A 154 -18.62 5.49 3.45
CA ASP A 154 -19.00 5.97 4.79
C ASP A 154 -20.30 5.31 5.26
N GLY A 155 -20.21 4.61 6.38
CA GLY A 155 -21.35 3.92 6.96
C GLY A 155 -22.48 4.85 7.40
N ALA A 156 -22.18 6.08 7.77
CA ALA A 156 -23.21 7.05 8.18
C ALA A 156 -24.08 7.53 7.00
N VAL A 157 -23.49 7.58 5.79
CA VAL A 157 -24.20 7.99 4.57
C VAL A 157 -24.89 6.80 3.89
N ASN A 158 -24.48 5.57 4.19
CA ASN A 158 -24.93 4.34 3.54
C ASN A 158 -25.47 3.30 4.52
N GLU A 159 -26.26 3.72 5.52
CA GLU A 159 -26.73 2.86 6.63
C GLU A 159 -27.49 1.60 6.18
N GLU A 160 -28.36 1.72 5.17
CA GLU A 160 -29.11 0.56 4.66
C GLU A 160 -28.18 -0.52 4.11
N GLU A 161 -27.14 -0.12 3.41
CA GLU A 161 -26.15 -1.04 2.85
C GLU A 161 -25.29 -1.66 3.96
N VAL A 162 -24.83 -0.88 4.91
CA VAL A 162 -24.09 -1.36 6.09
C VAL A 162 -24.87 -2.44 6.85
N ASN A 163 -26.18 -2.18 7.07
CA ASN A 163 -27.06 -3.14 7.74
C ASN A 163 -27.27 -4.42 6.91
N ARG A 164 -27.46 -4.29 5.59
CA ARG A 164 -27.60 -5.41 4.66
C ARG A 164 -26.33 -6.27 4.62
N MET A 165 -25.16 -5.62 4.61
CA MET A 165 -23.85 -6.28 4.60
C MET A 165 -23.40 -6.76 5.97
N LYS A 166 -24.18 -6.47 7.03
CA LYS A 166 -23.92 -6.87 8.42
C LYS A 166 -22.56 -6.38 8.94
N VAL A 167 -22.15 -5.19 8.54
CA VAL A 167 -20.91 -4.57 9.01
C VAL A 167 -21.06 -4.19 10.48
N GLN A 168 -20.23 -4.75 11.36
CA GLN A 168 -20.31 -4.52 12.81
C GLN A 168 -19.17 -3.64 13.34
N ALA A 169 -18.13 -3.46 12.57
CA ALA A 169 -16.95 -2.67 12.95
C ALA A 169 -16.32 -2.03 11.72
N VAL A 170 -15.54 -0.98 11.91
CA VAL A 170 -14.83 -0.29 10.83
C VAL A 170 -13.33 -0.15 11.18
N PRO A 171 -12.44 -0.23 10.15
CA PRO A 171 -12.73 -0.53 8.77
C PRO A 171 -13.11 -2.01 8.56
N THR A 172 -14.03 -2.28 7.64
CA THR A 172 -14.31 -3.64 7.15
C THR A 172 -14.17 -3.66 5.62
N VAL A 173 -13.39 -4.60 5.11
CA VAL A 173 -13.09 -4.73 3.68
C VAL A 173 -13.79 -5.95 3.11
N PHE A 174 -14.47 -5.74 1.98
CA PHE A 174 -15.05 -6.77 1.15
C PHE A 174 -14.31 -6.85 -0.19
N ALA A 175 -14.17 -8.05 -0.72
CA ALA A 175 -13.69 -8.31 -2.07
C ALA A 175 -14.76 -9.11 -2.83
N ASP A 176 -15.28 -8.54 -3.92
CA ASP A 176 -16.40 -9.09 -4.70
C ASP A 176 -17.58 -9.54 -3.83
N GLY A 177 -17.94 -8.73 -2.81
CA GLY A 177 -19.06 -8.97 -1.91
C GLY A 177 -18.78 -9.93 -0.75
N GLU A 178 -17.58 -10.49 -0.61
CA GLU A 178 -17.17 -11.33 0.51
C GLU A 178 -16.25 -10.58 1.45
N GLN A 179 -16.54 -10.65 2.76
CA GLN A 179 -15.72 -10.00 3.77
C GLN A 179 -14.34 -10.68 3.90
N ILE A 180 -13.28 -9.91 3.70
CA ILE A 180 -11.90 -10.40 3.76
C ILE A 180 -11.11 -9.85 4.95
N HIS A 181 -11.49 -8.67 5.47
CA HIS A 181 -10.74 -8.03 6.56
C HIS A 181 -11.64 -7.20 7.46
N VAL A 182 -11.32 -7.14 8.75
CA VAL A 182 -11.95 -6.26 9.75
C VAL A 182 -10.87 -5.68 10.64
N GLY A 183 -10.99 -4.39 10.94
CA GLY A 183 -10.12 -3.67 11.86
C GLY A 183 -8.85 -3.16 11.18
N ARG A 184 -7.86 -2.81 12.00
CA ARG A 184 -6.59 -2.27 11.53
C ARG A 184 -5.85 -3.27 10.63
N GLY A 185 -5.26 -2.77 9.55
CA GLY A 185 -4.45 -3.57 8.63
C GLY A 185 -3.46 -2.69 7.88
N ASN A 186 -2.31 -3.25 7.54
CA ASN A 186 -1.32 -2.63 6.67
C ASN A 186 -1.39 -3.25 5.26
N ILE A 187 -0.62 -2.68 4.33
CA ILE A 187 -0.61 -3.13 2.93
C ILE A 187 -0.22 -4.62 2.79
N GLY A 188 0.71 -5.12 3.64
CA GLY A 188 1.14 -6.51 3.62
C GLY A 188 0.02 -7.47 4.07
N ASP A 189 -0.67 -7.13 5.18
CA ASP A 189 -1.79 -7.93 5.71
C ASP A 189 -2.94 -8.04 4.70
N LEU A 190 -3.25 -6.94 4.01
CA LEU A 190 -4.31 -6.89 3.00
C LEU A 190 -3.91 -7.66 1.73
N LEU A 191 -2.66 -7.51 1.29
CA LEU A 191 -2.12 -8.20 0.13
C LEU A 191 -2.16 -9.72 0.32
N GLU A 192 -1.73 -10.22 1.48
CA GLU A 192 -1.74 -11.66 1.78
C GLU A 192 -3.16 -12.25 1.62
N LYS A 193 -4.18 -11.54 2.11
CA LYS A 193 -5.58 -11.96 1.97
C LYS A 193 -6.07 -11.96 0.52
N LEU A 194 -5.63 -10.97 -0.26
CA LEU A 194 -5.97 -10.90 -1.69
C LEU A 194 -5.23 -11.97 -2.49
N GLU A 195 -4.00 -12.32 -2.15
CA GLU A 195 -3.25 -13.39 -2.81
C GLU A 195 -3.88 -14.77 -2.63
N VAL A 196 -4.45 -15.04 -1.46
CA VAL A 196 -5.18 -16.29 -1.22
C VAL A 196 -6.32 -16.48 -2.23
N ARG A 197 -6.96 -15.38 -2.65
CA ARG A 197 -8.13 -15.43 -3.54
C ARG A 197 -7.80 -15.14 -5.00
N TYR A 198 -6.94 -14.18 -5.26
CA TYR A 198 -6.64 -13.65 -6.60
C TYR A 198 -5.18 -13.84 -7.01
N GLY A 199 -4.37 -14.41 -6.12
CA GLY A 199 -2.99 -14.69 -6.44
C GLY A 199 -2.93 -15.64 -7.62
N ALA A 200 -2.15 -15.30 -8.63
CA ALA A 200 -1.68 -16.29 -9.55
C ALA A 200 -0.95 -17.32 -8.68
N SER A 201 -1.14 -18.61 -8.97
CA SER A 201 -0.15 -19.59 -8.59
C SER A 201 1.14 -19.19 -9.31
N VAL A 202 1.88 -18.26 -8.70
CA VAL A 202 3.21 -17.94 -9.15
C VAL A 202 4.02 -19.17 -8.81
N SER A 203 4.14 -20.04 -9.79
CA SER A 203 5.28 -20.93 -9.85
C SER A 203 6.50 -20.05 -10.17
N GLU A 204 6.77 -19.06 -9.32
CA GLU A 204 8.10 -18.52 -9.26
C GLU A 204 8.96 -19.67 -8.76
N SER A 205 9.79 -20.19 -9.64
CA SER A 205 10.95 -20.91 -9.23
C SER A 205 11.75 -19.93 -8.36
N PHE A 206 11.45 -19.93 -7.05
CA PHE A 206 12.34 -19.27 -6.12
C PHE A 206 13.70 -19.90 -6.36
N GLU A 207 14.66 -19.12 -6.86
CA GLU A 207 16.04 -19.56 -6.83
C GLU A 207 16.35 -19.91 -5.37
N THR A 208 16.31 -21.19 -5.06
CA THR A 208 16.65 -21.66 -3.73
C THR A 208 18.15 -21.44 -3.58
N LYS A 209 18.51 -20.38 -2.87
CA LYS A 209 19.92 -20.13 -2.54
C LYS A 209 20.23 -20.85 -1.25
N GLU A 210 21.16 -21.77 -1.32
CA GLU A 210 21.66 -22.47 -0.15
C GLU A 210 22.71 -21.60 0.55
N TYR A 211 22.55 -21.42 1.85
CA TYR A 211 23.46 -20.69 2.71
C TYR A 211 23.92 -21.58 3.87
N ASP A 212 25.18 -21.51 4.21
CA ASP A 212 25.70 -22.19 5.42
C ASP A 212 25.14 -21.54 6.69
N VAL A 213 24.94 -20.22 6.67
CA VAL A 213 24.38 -19.42 7.78
C VAL A 213 23.53 -18.28 7.24
N LEU A 214 22.33 -18.16 7.76
CA LEU A 214 21.43 -17.01 7.55
C LEU A 214 21.32 -16.22 8.86
N VAL A 215 21.71 -14.93 8.85
CA VAL A 215 21.60 -14.04 10.01
C VAL A 215 20.43 -13.09 9.81
N ALA A 216 19.36 -13.30 10.60
CA ALA A 216 18.19 -12.43 10.61
C ALA A 216 18.32 -11.37 11.71
N GLY A 217 18.44 -10.09 11.31
CA GLY A 217 18.51 -8.93 12.19
C GLY A 217 19.90 -8.23 12.18
N GLY A 218 19.85 -6.87 12.13
CA GLY A 218 21.05 -6.02 12.06
C GLY A 218 21.46 -5.40 13.40
N GLY A 219 20.95 -5.90 14.53
CA GLY A 219 21.38 -5.48 15.86
C GLY A 219 22.82 -5.96 16.21
N PRO A 220 23.38 -5.55 17.37
CA PRO A 220 24.74 -5.91 17.77
C PRO A 220 25.03 -7.42 17.72
N ALA A 221 24.06 -8.24 18.12
CA ALA A 221 24.18 -9.71 18.09
C ALA A 221 24.21 -10.24 16.65
N GLY A 222 23.35 -9.73 15.76
CA GLY A 222 23.33 -10.12 14.34
C GLY A 222 24.62 -9.69 13.63
N ALA A 223 25.10 -8.46 13.89
CA ALA A 223 26.37 -8.00 13.36
C ALA A 223 27.56 -8.88 13.83
N ALA A 224 27.60 -9.22 15.11
CA ALA A 224 28.62 -10.13 15.66
C ALA A 224 28.55 -11.51 15.00
N ALA A 225 27.35 -12.08 14.87
CA ALA A 225 27.16 -13.39 14.22
C ALA A 225 27.63 -13.35 12.76
N ALA A 226 27.28 -12.29 12.00
CA ALA A 226 27.70 -12.11 10.61
C ALA A 226 29.24 -12.04 10.48
N ILE A 227 29.89 -11.22 11.31
CA ILE A 227 31.35 -11.09 11.31
C ILE A 227 32.02 -12.42 11.67
N TYR A 228 31.47 -13.14 12.65
CA TYR A 228 32.05 -14.45 13.08
C TYR A 228 31.89 -15.51 11.99
N SER A 229 30.74 -15.57 11.33
CA SER A 229 30.49 -16.49 10.23
C SER A 229 31.40 -16.20 9.04
N ALA A 230 31.58 -14.93 8.68
CA ALA A 230 32.50 -14.50 7.63
C ALA A 230 33.97 -14.87 7.94
N ARG A 231 34.43 -14.70 9.19
CA ARG A 231 35.77 -15.11 9.64
C ARG A 231 36.00 -16.60 9.56
N LYS A 232 34.96 -17.42 9.70
CA LYS A 232 35.00 -18.87 9.56
C LYS A 232 34.92 -19.36 8.10
N GLY A 233 34.83 -18.44 7.15
CA GLY A 233 34.74 -18.76 5.72
C GLY A 233 33.35 -19.27 5.30
N LEU A 234 32.33 -19.09 6.15
CA LEU A 234 30.95 -19.44 5.85
C LEU A 234 30.36 -18.29 4.99
N CYS A 235 30.61 -18.32 3.69
CA CYS A 235 30.14 -17.34 2.71
C CYS A 235 29.33 -18.03 1.63
N GLN A 236 28.44 -17.29 0.98
CA GLN A 236 27.69 -17.76 -0.20
C GLN A 236 28.67 -18.20 -1.31
N LYS A 237 28.40 -19.33 -1.95
CA LYS A 237 29.29 -19.93 -2.97
C LYS A 237 29.41 -19.14 -4.27
N GLU A 238 28.55 -18.16 -4.52
CA GLU A 238 28.62 -17.32 -5.72
C GLU A 238 28.55 -15.82 -5.35
N GLY A 239 29.67 -15.13 -5.54
CA GLY A 239 29.70 -13.67 -5.62
C GLY A 239 29.69 -12.86 -4.33
N GLY A 240 30.07 -13.40 -3.20
CA GLY A 240 30.58 -12.70 -2.02
C GLY A 240 29.90 -11.40 -1.58
N ARG A 241 28.58 -11.31 -1.53
CA ARG A 241 27.90 -10.16 -0.89
C ARG A 241 27.06 -10.63 0.29
N PHE A 242 27.39 -10.11 1.47
CA PHE A 242 26.57 -10.22 2.66
C PHE A 242 25.42 -9.22 2.55
N TYR A 243 24.19 -9.71 2.54
CA TYR A 243 22.99 -8.87 2.69
C TYR A 243 22.42 -9.11 4.08
N PRO A 244 22.59 -8.17 5.03
CA PRO A 244 21.82 -8.24 6.27
C PRO A 244 20.35 -8.05 5.93
N LEU A 245 19.51 -9.03 6.25
CA LEU A 245 18.07 -8.88 6.17
C LEU A 245 17.65 -7.96 7.30
N TYR A 246 17.42 -6.68 6.99
CA TYR A 246 16.83 -5.73 7.91
C TYR A 246 15.32 -6.01 7.96
N LEU A 247 14.85 -6.63 9.04
CA LEU A 247 13.45 -6.53 9.41
C LEU A 247 13.25 -5.16 10.07
N PRO A 248 12.46 -4.24 9.51
CA PRO A 248 12.24 -2.95 10.14
C PRO A 248 11.47 -3.15 11.45
N ARG A 249 12.11 -2.84 12.58
CA ARG A 249 11.35 -2.48 13.77
C ARG A 249 10.70 -1.12 13.49
N SER A 250 9.40 -1.05 13.68
CA SER A 250 8.61 0.18 13.67
C SER A 250 9.35 1.34 14.33
N ALA A 251 9.42 2.47 13.61
CA ALA A 251 9.92 3.78 14.00
C ALA A 251 11.44 4.03 13.87
N GLY A 252 11.79 4.74 12.80
CA GLY A 252 12.80 5.81 12.78
C GLY A 252 14.22 5.40 13.06
N LEU A 253 14.98 5.11 11.99
CA LEU A 253 16.34 5.60 11.74
C LEU A 253 16.87 4.88 10.50
N CYS A 254 17.22 5.65 9.48
CA CYS A 254 17.96 5.19 8.31
C CYS A 254 19.30 4.59 8.74
N GLY A 255 19.45 3.27 8.58
CA GLY A 255 20.73 2.58 8.72
C GLY A 255 21.34 2.33 7.36
N ALA A 256 22.44 3.01 7.04
CA ALA A 256 23.25 2.73 5.87
C ALA A 256 23.75 1.29 5.91
N GLY A 257 23.50 0.51 4.84
CA GLY A 257 24.00 -0.84 4.70
C GLY A 257 25.53 -0.85 4.67
N ILE A 258 26.14 -1.57 5.60
CA ILE A 258 27.59 -1.81 5.59
C ILE A 258 27.85 -2.99 4.66
N SER A 259 28.41 -2.70 3.50
CA SER A 259 28.96 -3.71 2.59
C SER A 259 30.39 -4.02 3.02
N LEU A 260 30.62 -5.20 3.56
CA LEU A 260 31.98 -5.69 3.84
C LEU A 260 32.44 -6.55 2.67
N PRO A 261 33.61 -6.27 2.07
CA PRO A 261 34.18 -7.17 1.06
C PRO A 261 34.67 -8.46 1.72
N CYS A 262 34.34 -9.58 1.06
CA CYS A 262 34.89 -10.89 1.45
C CYS A 262 36.42 -10.89 1.30
N PRO A 263 37.20 -11.31 2.30
CA PRO A 263 38.65 -11.39 2.14
C PRO A 263 39.01 -12.43 1.09
N LEU A 264 39.89 -12.03 0.19
CA LEU A 264 40.38 -12.72 -0.99
C LEU A 264 40.79 -14.17 -0.73
N HIS A 265 40.46 -15.02 -1.70
CA HIS A 265 41.00 -16.36 -1.92
C HIS A 265 42.50 -16.41 -1.65
N ARG A 266 42.92 -17.15 -0.61
CA ARG A 266 44.22 -17.83 -0.64
C ARG A 266 43.96 -19.23 -1.15
N ASN A 267 44.48 -19.52 -2.34
CA ASN A 267 44.65 -20.88 -2.84
C ASN A 267 45.35 -21.75 -1.81
N HIS A 268 44.64 -22.69 -1.23
CA HIS A 268 45.25 -23.87 -0.61
C HIS A 268 44.69 -25.11 -1.33
N GLN A 269 45.52 -25.67 -2.21
CA GLN A 269 45.38 -27.04 -2.66
C GLN A 269 45.65 -27.99 -1.50
N GLY A 270 44.78 -28.97 -1.36
CA GLY A 270 45.12 -30.22 -0.65
C GLY A 270 44.27 -30.53 0.58
N GLY A 271 43.45 -31.58 0.51
CA GLY A 271 43.25 -32.43 1.68
C GLY A 271 41.81 -32.72 2.13
N ARG A 272 41.24 -33.79 1.51
CA ARG A 272 40.34 -34.78 2.15
C ARG A 272 38.99 -34.38 2.77
N ARG A 273 37.95 -34.90 2.17
CA ARG A 273 36.55 -34.99 2.56
C ARG A 273 36.36 -35.67 3.92
N ARG A 274 35.49 -35.09 4.76
CA ARG A 274 34.60 -35.87 5.65
C ARG A 274 33.21 -35.29 5.53
N GLY A 275 32.22 -36.19 5.30
CA GLY A 275 30.83 -35.85 5.14
C GLY A 275 30.19 -35.37 6.44
N GLY A 276 29.34 -34.39 6.32
CA GLY A 276 28.43 -33.94 7.34
C GLY A 276 27.05 -33.78 6.70
N SER A 277 26.10 -34.52 7.22
CA SER A 277 24.69 -34.45 6.83
C SER A 277 24.09 -33.07 7.15
N GLY A 278 23.78 -32.31 6.10
CA GLY A 278 23.05 -31.05 6.24
C GLY A 278 21.56 -31.31 6.42
N ALA A 279 20.98 -30.73 7.43
CA ALA A 279 19.53 -30.68 7.59
C ALA A 279 18.97 -29.55 6.72
N SER A 280 18.09 -29.89 5.79
CA SER A 280 17.35 -28.93 4.98
C SER A 280 16.13 -28.45 5.78
N TYR A 281 16.00 -27.14 5.96
CA TYR A 281 14.76 -26.52 6.42
C TYR A 281 14.13 -25.78 5.25
N THR A 282 12.88 -26.13 4.97
CA THR A 282 12.03 -25.42 4.01
C THR A 282 11.22 -24.36 4.78
N LEU A 283 11.28 -23.13 4.39
CA LEU A 283 10.38 -22.05 4.80
C LEU A 283 9.42 -21.75 3.68
#